data_ad12bd8ad2f372fe3a97820f89f11eeb
#
_entry.id   ad12bd8ad2f372fe3a97820f89f11eeb
#
_cell.length_a   1.000
_cell.length_b   1.000
_cell.length_c   1.000
_cell.angle_alpha   90.00
_cell.angle_beta   90.00
_cell.angle_gamma   90.00
#
_symmetry.space_group_name_H-M   'P 1'
#
loop_
_entity.id
_entity.type
_entity.pdbx_description
1 polymer ?
#
loop_
_entity_poly.entity_id
_entity_poly.type
_entity_poly.pdbx_seq_one_letter_code
_entity_poly.pdbx_strand_id
1 'polypeptide(L)'
;MTMPLDRRGFLHKTGILTGVLAAGSPLALLAPSRAWAVDLTSLTSAEAATLLAAVRTIAPHDKLEDAAYAFVIRSLDSAAAKDETLRKQLKEGAASLGAGFVAAPESERVEALRKIEATPFFQNLRVQTLQVLYSTPLAYAYFGYEGEAFSKGGYLQRGFNDLRWLPEVPEAASGPVPGA
;
A
#
# COMPACT_ATOMS: atom_id res chain seq x y z
N MET A 1 -6.96 -38.89 6.85
CA MET A 1 -8.42 -38.81 6.94
C MET A 1 -8.82 -37.47 6.32
N THR A 2 -9.00 -37.45 4.99
CA THR A 2 -9.28 -36.25 4.19
C THR A 2 -10.79 -36.05 4.16
N MET A 3 -11.28 -34.97 4.80
CA MET A 3 -12.69 -34.58 4.69
C MET A 3 -12.94 -34.04 3.28
N PRO A 4 -13.92 -34.55 2.52
CA PRO A 4 -14.30 -33.95 1.25
C PRO A 4 -14.94 -32.60 1.51
N LEU A 5 -14.40 -31.53 0.88
CA LEU A 5 -15.01 -30.22 0.87
C LEU A 5 -16.26 -30.27 -0.01
N ASP A 6 -17.43 -30.35 0.64
CA ASP A 6 -18.72 -30.27 -0.02
C ASP A 6 -18.94 -28.85 -0.56
N ARG A 7 -19.37 -28.74 -1.82
CA ARG A 7 -19.69 -27.45 -2.51
C ARG A 7 -20.66 -26.60 -1.70
N ARG A 8 -21.58 -27.20 -0.97
CA ARG A 8 -22.53 -26.52 -0.09
C ARG A 8 -21.84 -25.88 1.13
N GLY A 9 -20.86 -26.57 1.73
CA GLY A 9 -20.05 -26.05 2.85
C GLY A 9 -19.14 -24.92 2.42
N PHE A 10 -18.62 -24.96 1.18
CA PHE A 10 -17.84 -23.86 0.62
C PHE A 10 -18.72 -22.61 0.38
N LEU A 11 -19.87 -22.77 -0.22
CA LEU A 11 -20.82 -21.67 -0.47
C LEU A 11 -21.39 -21.07 0.82
N HIS A 12 -21.63 -21.88 1.86
CA HIS A 12 -22.05 -21.37 3.18
C HIS A 12 -20.95 -20.53 3.84
N LYS A 13 -19.71 -20.96 3.79
CA LYS A 13 -18.58 -20.21 4.37
C LYS A 13 -18.29 -18.93 3.59
N THR A 14 -18.41 -18.99 2.26
CA THR A 14 -18.25 -17.80 1.39
C THR A 14 -19.44 -16.85 1.52
N GLY A 15 -20.66 -17.39 1.66
CA GLY A 15 -21.88 -16.60 1.82
C GLY A 15 -21.96 -15.85 3.14
N ILE A 16 -21.41 -16.39 4.24
CA ILE A 16 -21.29 -15.68 5.52
C ILE A 16 -20.31 -14.52 5.41
N LEU A 17 -19.20 -14.69 4.69
CA LEU A 17 -18.24 -13.61 4.46
C LEU A 17 -18.83 -12.48 3.62
N THR A 18 -19.59 -12.82 2.57
CA THR A 18 -20.27 -11.83 1.71
C THR A 18 -21.48 -11.20 2.39
N GLY A 19 -22.20 -11.93 3.24
CA GLY A 19 -23.36 -11.43 3.98
C GLY A 19 -23.00 -10.40 5.06
N VAL A 20 -21.84 -10.53 5.69
CA VAL A 20 -21.31 -9.55 6.66
C VAL A 20 -20.89 -8.25 5.94
N LEU A 21 -20.44 -8.33 4.70
CA LEU A 21 -20.07 -7.18 3.87
C LEU A 21 -21.28 -6.41 3.34
N ALA A 22 -22.43 -7.09 3.13
CA ALA A 22 -23.65 -6.48 2.59
C ALA A 22 -24.52 -5.75 3.64
N ALA A 23 -24.23 -5.91 4.93
CA ALA A 23 -25.12 -5.45 6.01
C ALA A 23 -24.90 -4.00 6.49
N GLY A 24 -24.13 -3.15 5.77
CA GLY A 24 -23.99 -1.72 6.11
C GLY A 24 -23.52 -1.44 7.56
N SER A 25 -22.99 -2.44 8.24
CA SER A 25 -22.49 -2.34 9.60
C SER A 25 -21.21 -1.50 9.65
N PRO A 26 -21.01 -0.64 10.66
CA PRO A 26 -19.71 0.01 10.91
C PRO A 26 -18.53 -0.98 11.00
N LEU A 27 -18.82 -2.23 11.36
CA LEU A 27 -17.87 -3.35 11.32
C LEU A 27 -17.47 -3.76 9.89
N ALA A 28 -18.34 -3.57 8.88
CA ALA A 28 -18.03 -3.86 7.48
C ALA A 28 -17.01 -2.89 6.90
N LEU A 29 -16.98 -1.65 7.37
CA LEU A 29 -15.94 -0.66 7.04
C LEU A 29 -14.59 -0.95 7.70
N LEU A 30 -14.57 -1.77 8.74
CA LEU A 30 -13.36 -2.12 9.50
C LEU A 30 -12.83 -3.53 9.18
N ALA A 31 -13.66 -4.42 8.67
CA ALA A 31 -13.32 -5.83 8.46
C ALA A 31 -12.29 -6.08 7.35
N PRO A 32 -12.35 -5.44 6.17
CA PRO A 32 -11.33 -5.64 5.13
C PRO A 32 -9.95 -5.09 5.53
N SER A 33 -9.92 -3.98 6.29
CA SER A 33 -8.68 -3.31 6.64
C SER A 33 -7.91 -3.97 7.79
N ARG A 34 -8.54 -4.90 8.54
CA ARG A 34 -7.91 -5.55 9.71
C ARG A 34 -7.64 -7.04 9.54
N ALA A 35 -8.16 -7.70 8.51
CA ALA A 35 -7.89 -9.11 8.27
C ALA A 35 -6.38 -9.40 8.10
N TRP A 36 -5.61 -8.44 7.57
CA TRP A 36 -4.17 -8.54 7.43
C TRP A 36 -3.40 -8.38 8.75
N ALA A 37 -4.02 -7.75 9.78
CA ALA A 37 -3.39 -7.53 11.10
C ALA A 37 -3.38 -8.79 11.97
N VAL A 38 -4.08 -9.84 11.57
CA VAL A 38 -4.12 -11.10 12.32
C VAL A 38 -2.78 -11.85 12.28
N ASP A 39 -1.98 -11.62 11.24
CA ASP A 39 -0.70 -12.33 11.02
C ASP A 39 0.53 -11.53 11.50
N LEU A 40 0.35 -10.43 12.25
CA LEU A 40 1.45 -9.64 12.76
C LEU A 40 2.13 -10.33 13.95
N THR A 41 3.46 -10.27 13.98
CA THR A 41 4.30 -10.95 14.99
C THR A 41 4.95 -10.00 15.99
N SER A 42 5.25 -8.79 15.58
CA SER A 42 6.02 -7.80 16.36
C SER A 42 5.21 -6.57 16.76
N LEU A 43 4.23 -6.21 15.93
CA LEU A 43 3.37 -5.05 16.13
C LEU A 43 1.99 -5.47 16.61
N THR A 44 1.41 -4.69 17.50
CA THR A 44 0.00 -4.84 17.86
C THR A 44 -0.92 -4.31 16.75
N SER A 45 -2.18 -4.76 16.74
CA SER A 45 -3.17 -4.27 15.77
C SER A 45 -3.39 -2.75 15.86
N ALA A 46 -3.24 -2.15 17.03
CA ALA A 46 -3.37 -0.71 17.23
C ALA A 46 -2.17 0.06 16.63
N GLU A 47 -0.95 -0.41 16.89
CA GLU A 47 0.27 0.15 16.30
C GLU A 47 0.22 0.04 14.77
N ALA A 48 -0.16 -1.11 14.25
CA ALA A 48 -0.29 -1.35 12.82
C ALA A 48 -1.37 -0.46 12.17
N ALA A 49 -2.49 -0.22 12.83
CA ALA A 49 -3.52 0.70 12.34
C ALA A 49 -3.01 2.16 12.28
N THR A 50 -2.24 2.58 13.28
CA THR A 50 -1.62 3.91 13.31
C THR A 50 -0.58 4.06 12.18
N LEU A 51 0.28 3.05 12.01
CA LEU A 51 1.26 3.03 10.92
C LEU A 51 0.58 2.99 9.53
N LEU A 52 -0.51 2.25 9.37
CA LEU A 52 -1.28 2.23 8.12
C LEU A 52 -1.83 3.61 7.78
N ALA A 53 -2.43 4.30 8.77
CA ALA A 53 -2.91 5.65 8.57
C ALA A 53 -1.76 6.62 8.19
N ALA A 54 -0.60 6.48 8.83
CA ALA A 54 0.59 7.27 8.51
C ALA A 54 1.10 7.00 7.08
N VAL A 55 1.20 5.74 6.68
CA VAL A 55 1.62 5.33 5.33
C VAL A 55 0.68 5.87 4.26
N ARG A 56 -0.64 5.80 4.48
CA ARG A 56 -1.63 6.41 3.58
C ARG A 56 -1.52 7.92 3.49
N THR A 57 -1.15 8.57 4.58
CA THR A 57 -0.95 10.03 4.59
C THR A 57 0.35 10.43 3.89
N ILE A 58 1.41 9.59 3.97
CA ILE A 58 2.68 9.81 3.26
C ILE A 58 2.53 9.63 1.74
N ALA A 59 1.76 8.63 1.32
CA ALA A 59 1.55 8.31 -0.09
C ALA A 59 0.04 8.19 -0.37
N PRO A 60 -0.68 9.31 -0.49
CA PRO A 60 -2.13 9.31 -0.68
C PRO A 60 -2.49 8.92 -2.12
N HIS A 61 -3.34 7.90 -2.24
CA HIS A 61 -3.92 7.47 -3.52
C HIS A 61 -5.39 7.13 -3.30
N ASP A 62 -6.28 7.91 -3.85
CA ASP A 62 -7.73 7.84 -3.56
C ASP A 62 -8.36 6.49 -3.86
N LYS A 63 -7.92 5.82 -4.92
CA LYS A 63 -8.50 4.57 -5.41
C LYS A 63 -7.64 3.34 -5.11
N LEU A 64 -6.46 3.51 -4.49
CA LEU A 64 -5.63 2.38 -4.11
C LEU A 64 -6.11 1.82 -2.78
N GLU A 65 -6.47 0.54 -2.78
CA GLU A 65 -7.04 -0.12 -1.62
C GLU A 65 -6.04 -0.29 -0.47
N ASP A 66 -6.55 -0.39 0.77
CA ASP A 66 -5.76 -0.64 1.97
C ASP A 66 -4.91 -1.91 1.89
N ALA A 67 -5.33 -2.89 1.09
CA ALA A 67 -4.57 -4.09 0.84
C ALA A 67 -3.16 -3.81 0.30
N ALA A 68 -2.98 -2.82 -0.57
CA ALA A 68 -1.67 -2.43 -1.08
C ALA A 68 -0.78 -1.84 0.03
N TYR A 69 -1.34 -1.01 0.89
CA TYR A 69 -0.62 -0.42 2.03
C TYR A 69 -0.31 -1.45 3.12
N ALA A 70 -1.14 -2.47 3.26
CA ALA A 70 -0.91 -3.57 4.20
C ALA A 70 0.40 -4.32 3.92
N PHE A 71 0.87 -4.38 2.66
CA PHE A 71 2.18 -4.94 2.34
C PHE A 71 3.32 -4.16 3.01
N VAL A 72 3.22 -2.84 3.10
CA VAL A 72 4.20 -2.00 3.80
C VAL A 72 4.25 -2.37 5.28
N ILE A 73 3.08 -2.49 5.92
CA ILE A 73 2.99 -2.82 7.35
C ILE A 73 3.53 -4.21 7.64
N ARG A 74 3.21 -5.20 6.80
CA ARG A 74 3.77 -6.57 6.92
C ARG A 74 5.28 -6.60 6.74
N SER A 75 5.81 -5.81 5.80
CA SER A 75 7.26 -5.68 5.62
C SER A 75 7.93 -5.09 6.85
N LEU A 76 7.35 -4.02 7.42
CA LEU A 76 7.83 -3.40 8.65
C LEU A 76 7.77 -4.36 9.85
N ASP A 77 6.66 -5.10 10.02
CA ASP A 77 6.50 -6.09 11.07
C ASP A 77 7.55 -7.20 10.97
N SER A 78 7.75 -7.74 9.77
CA SER A 78 8.74 -8.78 9.51
C SER A 78 10.18 -8.29 9.74
N ALA A 79 10.47 -7.04 9.41
CA ALA A 79 11.77 -6.43 9.69
C ALA A 79 11.96 -6.21 11.21
N ALA A 80 10.93 -5.70 11.89
CA ALA A 80 10.92 -5.48 13.34
C ALA A 80 11.04 -6.79 14.15
N ALA A 81 10.60 -7.92 13.58
CA ALA A 81 10.80 -9.23 14.20
C ALA A 81 12.28 -9.62 14.30
N LYS A 82 13.11 -9.09 13.41
CA LYS A 82 14.55 -9.39 13.30
C LYS A 82 15.44 -8.29 13.88
N ASP A 83 14.92 -7.09 14.04
CA ASP A 83 15.64 -5.91 14.51
C ASP A 83 14.88 -5.24 15.67
N GLU A 84 15.41 -5.42 16.87
CA GLU A 84 14.88 -4.84 18.11
C GLU A 84 14.86 -3.32 18.08
N THR A 85 15.88 -2.70 17.48
CA THR A 85 16.00 -1.24 17.39
C THR A 85 14.89 -0.69 16.52
N LEU A 86 14.67 -1.30 15.35
CA LEU A 86 13.57 -0.95 14.47
C LEU A 86 12.20 -1.17 15.15
N ARG A 87 12.03 -2.30 15.84
CA ARG A 87 10.81 -2.59 16.58
C ARG A 87 10.48 -1.51 17.60
N LYS A 88 11.47 -1.13 18.42
CA LYS A 88 11.32 -0.05 19.40
C LYS A 88 10.97 1.27 18.72
N GLN A 89 11.68 1.62 17.66
CA GLN A 89 11.46 2.84 16.88
C GLN A 89 10.04 2.92 16.31
N LEU A 90 9.51 1.82 15.74
CA LEU A 90 8.15 1.77 15.20
C LEU A 90 7.09 1.93 16.29
N LYS A 91 7.27 1.28 17.45
CA LYS A 91 6.35 1.39 18.60
C LYS A 91 6.33 2.78 19.19
N GLU A 92 7.49 3.35 19.46
CA GLU A 92 7.61 4.70 20.01
C GLU A 92 7.08 5.74 19.01
N GLY A 93 7.38 5.56 17.72
CA GLY A 93 6.88 6.42 16.65
C GLY A 93 5.36 6.37 16.51
N ALA A 94 4.78 5.18 16.53
CA ALA A 94 3.32 5.02 16.53
C ALA A 94 2.67 5.65 17.77
N ALA A 95 3.27 5.46 18.94
CA ALA A 95 2.79 6.06 20.20
C ALA A 95 2.86 7.60 20.16
N SER A 96 3.90 8.18 19.56
CA SER A 96 4.07 9.64 19.46
C SER A 96 3.00 10.32 18.61
N LEU A 97 2.39 9.61 17.67
CA LEU A 97 1.27 10.13 16.85
C LEU A 97 -0.04 10.21 17.65
N GLY A 98 -0.15 9.47 18.75
CA GLY A 98 -1.31 9.51 19.66
C GLY A 98 -2.52 8.69 19.20
N ALA A 99 -3.39 8.36 20.15
CA ALA A 99 -4.54 7.48 19.91
C ALA A 99 -5.60 8.07 18.94
N GLY A 100 -5.66 9.38 18.79
CA GLY A 100 -6.59 10.08 17.90
C GLY A 100 -6.15 10.11 16.43
N PHE A 101 -4.89 9.79 16.12
CA PHE A 101 -4.30 9.95 14.80
C PHE A 101 -5.07 9.20 13.69
N VAL A 102 -5.51 7.98 13.97
CA VAL A 102 -6.23 7.14 12.98
C VAL A 102 -7.57 7.77 12.58
N ALA A 103 -8.26 8.40 13.53
CA ALA A 103 -9.57 9.02 13.32
C ALA A 103 -9.46 10.50 12.89
N ALA A 104 -8.28 11.08 12.94
CA ALA A 104 -8.07 12.50 12.61
C ALA A 104 -8.30 12.76 11.11
N PRO A 105 -8.77 13.95 10.75
CA PRO A 105 -8.82 14.42 9.36
C PRO A 105 -7.44 14.38 8.71
N GLU A 106 -7.40 14.24 7.39
CA GLU A 106 -6.13 14.15 6.64
C GLU A 106 -5.20 15.34 6.89
N SER A 107 -5.75 16.55 6.93
CA SER A 107 -4.97 17.77 7.21
C SER A 107 -4.26 17.71 8.55
N GLU A 108 -4.92 17.21 9.59
CA GLU A 108 -4.33 17.07 10.92
C GLU A 108 -3.26 15.97 10.94
N ARG A 109 -3.48 14.87 10.21
CA ARG A 109 -2.47 13.81 10.07
C ARG A 109 -1.23 14.31 9.36
N VAL A 110 -1.38 15.11 8.29
CA VAL A 110 -0.27 15.75 7.59
C VAL A 110 0.53 16.64 8.53
N GLU A 111 -0.13 17.49 9.31
CA GLU A 111 0.54 18.37 10.27
C GLU A 111 1.24 17.58 11.39
N ALA A 112 0.65 16.48 11.85
CA ALA A 112 1.29 15.61 12.84
C ALA A 112 2.57 14.97 12.28
N LEU A 113 2.54 14.49 11.03
CA LEU A 113 3.70 13.90 10.36
C LEU A 113 4.79 14.93 10.06
N ARG A 114 4.43 16.16 9.69
CA ARG A 114 5.40 17.24 9.48
C ARG A 114 6.22 17.55 10.73
N LYS A 115 5.60 17.51 11.91
CA LYS A 115 6.30 17.77 13.18
C LYS A 115 7.40 16.76 13.47
N ILE A 116 7.30 15.56 12.92
CA ILE A 116 8.24 14.47 13.16
C ILE A 116 9.06 14.10 11.92
N GLU A 117 8.99 14.87 10.82
CA GLU A 117 9.62 14.50 9.55
C GLU A 117 11.14 14.33 9.63
N ALA A 118 11.81 15.07 10.53
CA ALA A 118 13.25 14.94 10.76
C ALA A 118 13.65 13.72 11.61
N THR A 119 12.67 12.99 12.17
CA THR A 119 12.95 11.85 13.03
C THR A 119 13.38 10.61 12.23
N PRO A 120 14.25 9.75 12.77
CA PRO A 120 14.60 8.48 12.14
C PRO A 120 13.38 7.58 11.89
N PHE A 121 12.37 7.64 12.76
CA PHE A 121 11.10 6.93 12.58
C PHE A 121 10.41 7.34 11.27
N PHE A 122 10.18 8.63 11.07
CA PHE A 122 9.50 9.12 9.87
C PHE A 122 10.31 8.79 8.61
N GLN A 123 11.63 8.98 8.63
CA GLN A 123 12.48 8.70 7.47
C GLN A 123 12.45 7.21 7.09
N ASN A 124 12.53 6.30 8.06
CA ASN A 124 12.38 4.86 7.82
C ASN A 124 10.99 4.52 7.27
N LEU A 125 9.95 5.04 7.89
CA LEU A 125 8.57 4.81 7.46
C LEU A 125 8.36 5.29 6.01
N ARG A 126 8.84 6.49 5.68
CA ARG A 126 8.77 7.05 4.33
C ARG A 126 9.51 6.19 3.31
N VAL A 127 10.76 5.82 3.59
CA VAL A 127 11.57 4.98 2.67
C VAL A 127 10.89 3.64 2.43
N GLN A 128 10.45 2.96 3.49
CA GLN A 128 9.76 1.68 3.39
C GLN A 128 8.43 1.82 2.64
N THR A 129 7.69 2.89 2.87
CA THR A 129 6.46 3.18 2.14
C THR A 129 6.71 3.26 0.64
N LEU A 130 7.67 4.06 0.22
CA LEU A 130 7.97 4.26 -1.20
C LEU A 130 8.49 2.96 -1.85
N GLN A 131 9.42 2.27 -1.19
CA GLN A 131 10.02 1.07 -1.75
C GLN A 131 9.03 -0.09 -1.86
N VAL A 132 8.27 -0.36 -0.79
CA VAL A 132 7.39 -1.53 -0.75
C VAL A 132 6.09 -1.26 -1.51
N LEU A 133 5.43 -0.12 -1.29
CA LEU A 133 4.15 0.19 -1.92
C LEU A 133 4.26 0.14 -3.45
N TYR A 134 5.23 0.85 -4.01
CA TYR A 134 5.42 0.94 -5.46
C TYR A 134 6.12 -0.29 -6.09
N SER A 135 6.45 -1.30 -5.28
CA SER A 135 6.90 -2.60 -5.77
C SER A 135 5.79 -3.66 -5.75
N THR A 136 4.58 -3.30 -5.33
CA THR A 136 3.48 -4.26 -5.26
C THR A 136 2.76 -4.42 -6.60
N PRO A 137 2.29 -5.63 -6.97
CA PRO A 137 1.46 -5.83 -8.15
C PRO A 137 0.16 -5.00 -8.13
N LEU A 138 -0.39 -4.71 -6.93
CA LEU A 138 -1.58 -3.88 -6.76
C LEU A 138 -1.31 -2.43 -7.18
N ALA A 139 -0.16 -1.86 -6.80
CA ALA A 139 0.24 -0.54 -7.25
C ALA A 139 0.53 -0.53 -8.75
N TYR A 140 1.19 -1.56 -9.29
CA TYR A 140 1.42 -1.68 -10.74
C TYR A 140 0.11 -1.66 -11.51
N ALA A 141 -0.87 -2.48 -11.10
CA ALA A 141 -2.19 -2.51 -11.74
C ALA A 141 -2.91 -1.15 -11.64
N TYR A 142 -2.81 -0.50 -10.49
CA TYR A 142 -3.41 0.82 -10.27
C TYR A 142 -2.86 1.90 -11.19
N PHE A 143 -1.52 1.93 -11.37
CA PHE A 143 -0.85 2.92 -12.21
C PHE A 143 -0.74 2.51 -13.69
N GLY A 144 -1.19 1.32 -14.05
CA GLY A 144 -1.02 0.79 -15.41
C GLY A 144 0.42 0.43 -15.75
N TYR A 145 1.28 0.22 -14.73
CA TYR A 145 2.65 -0.20 -14.94
C TYR A 145 2.72 -1.72 -15.14
N GLU A 146 3.21 -2.14 -16.28
CA GLU A 146 3.28 -3.57 -16.64
C GLU A 146 4.43 -4.34 -15.97
N GLY A 147 5.22 -3.71 -15.15
CA GLY A 147 6.41 -4.27 -14.55
C GLY A 147 7.68 -3.98 -15.38
N GLU A 148 8.78 -4.59 -14.99
CA GLU A 148 10.09 -4.38 -15.66
C GLU A 148 10.07 -4.90 -17.09
N ALA A 149 10.83 -4.26 -17.97
CA ALA A 149 10.85 -4.57 -19.40
C ALA A 149 11.83 -5.69 -19.74
N PHE A 150 12.82 -5.98 -18.90
CA PHE A 150 13.89 -6.93 -19.21
C PHE A 150 13.35 -8.34 -19.47
N SER A 151 12.50 -8.87 -18.57
CA SER A 151 11.89 -10.19 -18.75
C SER A 151 10.94 -10.28 -19.95
N LYS A 152 10.53 -9.13 -20.48
CA LYS A 152 9.61 -8.98 -21.61
C LYS A 152 10.33 -8.65 -22.93
N GLY A 153 11.63 -8.84 -23.01
CA GLY A 153 12.44 -8.59 -24.21
C GLY A 153 12.98 -7.16 -24.36
N GLY A 154 12.94 -6.37 -23.29
CA GLY A 154 13.47 -5.00 -23.30
C GLY A 154 12.56 -3.99 -24.01
N TYR A 155 13.14 -2.88 -24.45
CA TYR A 155 12.42 -1.76 -25.08
C TYR A 155 12.49 -1.76 -26.63
N LEU A 156 13.03 -2.80 -27.27
CA LEU A 156 13.14 -2.83 -28.73
C LEU A 156 11.79 -2.74 -29.46
N GLN A 157 10.73 -3.27 -28.83
CA GLN A 157 9.38 -3.28 -29.40
C GLN A 157 8.33 -2.75 -28.42
N ARG A 158 8.76 -2.02 -27.38
CA ARG A 158 7.91 -1.50 -26.30
C ARG A 158 8.32 -0.09 -25.93
N GLY A 159 7.44 0.63 -25.26
CA GLY A 159 7.70 2.00 -24.80
C GLY A 159 7.53 3.05 -25.88
N PHE A 160 6.94 2.68 -27.02
CA PHE A 160 6.60 3.61 -28.10
C PHE A 160 5.13 4.01 -27.97
N ASN A 161 4.85 5.32 -27.98
CA ASN A 161 3.49 5.88 -27.90
C ASN A 161 2.71 5.55 -26.62
N ASP A 162 3.42 5.32 -25.51
CA ASP A 162 2.81 5.01 -24.23
C ASP A 162 2.13 6.25 -23.61
N LEU A 163 2.60 7.44 -23.94
CA LEU A 163 2.13 8.71 -23.41
C LEU A 163 1.14 9.39 -24.37
N ARG A 164 -0.08 8.91 -24.43
CA ARG A 164 -1.13 9.42 -25.32
C ARG A 164 -1.69 10.78 -24.89
N TRP A 165 -1.30 11.29 -23.74
CA TRP A 165 -1.73 12.58 -23.20
C TRP A 165 -0.78 13.73 -23.54
N LEU A 166 0.40 13.44 -24.07
CA LEU A 166 1.33 14.46 -24.56
C LEU A 166 0.80 15.06 -25.87
N PRO A 167 0.86 16.38 -26.03
CA PRO A 167 0.57 17.00 -27.32
C PRO A 167 1.56 16.54 -28.38
N GLU A 168 1.09 16.42 -29.62
CA GLU A 168 1.95 16.13 -30.76
C GLU A 168 3.07 17.18 -30.87
N VAL A 169 4.29 16.70 -31.17
CA VAL A 169 5.43 17.60 -31.35
C VAL A 169 5.23 18.39 -32.64
N PRO A 170 5.27 19.74 -32.59
CA PRO A 170 5.15 20.55 -33.80
C PRO A 170 6.23 20.18 -34.84
N GLU A 171 5.87 20.10 -36.10
CA GLU A 171 6.81 19.71 -37.19
C GLU A 171 8.07 20.59 -37.20
N ALA A 172 7.93 21.88 -36.88
CA ALA A 172 9.05 22.81 -36.75
C ALA A 172 10.04 22.50 -35.63
N ALA A 173 9.62 21.70 -34.61
CA ALA A 173 10.46 21.23 -33.52
C ALA A 173 11.02 19.81 -33.78
N SER A 174 10.56 19.15 -34.83
CA SER A 174 11.04 17.84 -35.25
C SER A 174 12.33 18.05 -36.07
N GLY A 175 13.44 17.50 -35.61
CA GLY A 175 14.69 17.55 -36.38
C GLY A 175 14.59 16.71 -37.70
N PRO A 176 15.53 16.91 -38.61
CA PRO A 176 15.56 16.12 -39.88
C PRO A 176 15.66 14.62 -39.53
N VAL A 177 14.85 13.80 -40.21
CA VAL A 177 14.89 12.35 -40.05
C VAL A 177 16.24 11.85 -40.61
N PRO A 178 17.09 11.17 -39.81
CA PRO A 178 18.34 10.65 -40.28
C PRO A 178 18.10 9.62 -41.39
N GLY A 179 18.57 9.88 -42.61
CA GLY A 179 18.49 8.91 -43.71
C GLY A 179 17.23 8.99 -44.59
N ALA A 180 16.47 10.11 -44.56
CA ALA A 180 15.45 10.39 -45.57
C ALA A 180 16.06 10.95 -46.86
#